data_a2c016e1dc3251c5ee1d3c6ed2b1bcac
#
_entry.id   a2c016e1dc3251c5ee1d3c6ed2b1bcac
#
_cell.length_a   1.000
_cell.length_b   1.000
_cell.length_c   1.000
_cell.angle_alpha   90.00
_cell.angle_beta   90.00
_cell.angle_gamma   90.00
#
_symmetry.space_group_name_H-M   'P 1'
#
loop_
_entity.id
_entity.type
_entity.pdbx_description
1 polymer ?
#
loop_
_entity_poly.entity_id
_entity_poly.type
_entity_poly.pdbx_seq_one_letter_code
_entity_poly.pdbx_strand_id
1 'polypeptide(L)'
;MANKVMSLHDAVEKYVHDNDVLCFGGFTTNRKPYAAVYEILRQGKTGFVGWDMLIGEGRIRAYINCYTANSGYTNVARRFRAAIEKGELTYEDYSQDVLMLQLHAASLGLPYLPVRMMQGSGLVKYWGISEEQRKTMEGVDNLKCV
;
A
#
# COMPACT_ATOMS: atom_id res chain seq x y z
N MET A 1 -14.35 29.87 -9.39
CA MET A 1 -13.60 28.68 -8.95
C MET A 1 -14.57 27.51 -8.91
N ALA A 2 -14.20 26.36 -9.45
CA ALA A 2 -15.04 25.16 -9.37
C ALA A 2 -15.19 24.74 -7.89
N ASN A 3 -16.41 24.38 -7.49
CA ASN A 3 -16.65 23.82 -6.15
C ASN A 3 -15.97 22.44 -6.07
N LYS A 4 -15.01 22.30 -5.16
CA LYS A 4 -14.29 21.03 -4.94
C LYS A 4 -14.92 20.16 -3.83
N VAL A 5 -16.01 20.63 -3.22
CA VAL A 5 -16.73 19.89 -2.19
C VAL A 5 -17.73 18.95 -2.86
N MET A 6 -17.66 17.68 -2.53
CA MET A 6 -18.58 16.65 -3.03
C MET A 6 -18.85 15.63 -1.91
N SER A 7 -19.84 14.76 -2.10
CA SER A 7 -20.10 13.67 -1.16
C SER A 7 -18.94 12.66 -1.18
N LEU A 8 -18.78 11.92 -0.07
CA LEU A 8 -17.77 10.84 -0.01
C LEU A 8 -18.06 9.76 -1.05
N HIS A 9 -19.34 9.44 -1.28
CA HIS A 9 -19.77 8.50 -2.30
C HIS A 9 -19.28 8.91 -3.69
N ASP A 10 -19.62 10.14 -4.12
CA ASP A 10 -19.24 10.65 -5.44
C ASP A 10 -17.71 10.76 -5.58
N ALA A 11 -17.01 11.11 -4.49
CA ALA A 11 -15.56 11.22 -4.50
C ALA A 11 -14.90 9.84 -4.73
N VAL A 12 -15.36 8.80 -4.04
CA VAL A 12 -14.84 7.44 -4.22
C VAL A 12 -15.24 6.89 -5.58
N GLU A 13 -16.49 7.10 -6.02
CA GLU A 13 -16.94 6.67 -7.35
C GLU A 13 -16.08 7.25 -8.46
N LYS A 14 -15.79 8.55 -8.37
CA LYS A 14 -15.11 9.31 -9.41
C LYS A 14 -13.59 9.13 -9.45
N TYR A 15 -12.97 8.99 -8.29
CA TYR A 15 -11.50 9.08 -8.18
C TYR A 15 -10.80 7.82 -7.71
N VAL A 16 -11.53 6.79 -7.31
CA VAL A 16 -10.96 5.50 -6.93
C VAL A 16 -11.41 4.45 -7.93
N HIS A 17 -10.48 3.84 -8.64
CA HIS A 17 -10.76 2.83 -9.66
C HIS A 17 -10.18 1.49 -9.24
N ASP A 18 -10.71 0.42 -9.80
CA ASP A 18 -10.12 -0.91 -9.61
C ASP A 18 -8.66 -0.92 -10.08
N ASN A 19 -7.84 -1.63 -9.34
CA ASN A 19 -6.39 -1.75 -9.54
C ASN A 19 -5.55 -0.50 -9.25
N ASP A 20 -6.12 0.55 -8.68
CA ASP A 20 -5.35 1.72 -8.24
C ASP A 20 -4.30 1.37 -7.18
N VAL A 21 -3.22 2.15 -7.16
CA VAL A 21 -2.27 2.19 -6.04
C VAL A 21 -2.76 3.23 -5.05
N LEU A 22 -3.20 2.78 -3.87
CA LEU A 22 -3.78 3.64 -2.84
C LEU A 22 -2.79 3.89 -1.71
N CYS A 23 -2.51 5.15 -1.43
CA CYS A 23 -1.75 5.58 -0.27
C CYS A 23 -2.67 6.25 0.74
N PHE A 24 -2.68 5.74 1.97
CA PHE A 24 -3.50 6.26 3.06
C PHE A 24 -2.62 6.87 4.14
N GLY A 25 -2.92 8.11 4.50
CA GLY A 25 -2.29 8.78 5.63
C GLY A 25 -2.82 8.26 6.97
N GLY A 26 -2.17 8.71 8.04
CA GLY A 26 -2.53 8.37 9.41
C GLY A 26 -1.33 7.86 10.21
N PHE A 27 -1.54 7.64 11.51
CA PHE A 27 -0.52 7.11 12.40
C PHE A 27 -1.11 6.03 13.31
N THR A 28 -0.63 4.81 13.18
CA THR A 28 -1.11 3.64 13.94
C THR A 28 -2.64 3.49 13.89
N THR A 29 -3.33 3.69 15.01
CA THR A 29 -4.80 3.64 15.10
C THR A 29 -5.45 5.02 14.93
N ASN A 30 -4.67 6.10 14.85
CA ASN A 30 -5.16 7.46 14.81
C ASN A 30 -5.17 8.04 13.40
N ARG A 31 -6.13 8.94 13.13
CA ARG A 31 -6.24 9.70 11.89
C ARG A 31 -6.29 8.85 10.62
N LYS A 32 -6.78 7.63 10.71
CA LYS A 32 -6.99 6.77 9.55
C LYS A 32 -8.29 7.14 8.85
N PRO A 33 -8.33 7.17 7.51
CA PRO A 33 -9.52 7.55 6.75
C PRO A 33 -10.53 6.39 6.65
N TYR A 34 -11.02 5.89 7.78
CA TYR A 34 -11.95 4.76 7.83
C TYR A 34 -13.19 4.96 6.98
N ALA A 35 -13.75 6.18 6.97
CA ALA A 35 -14.95 6.47 6.17
C ALA A 35 -14.71 6.21 4.68
N ALA A 36 -13.56 6.64 4.15
CA ALA A 36 -13.20 6.39 2.76
C ALA A 36 -13.02 4.90 2.47
N VAL A 37 -12.38 4.17 3.37
CA VAL A 37 -12.19 2.71 3.22
C VAL A 37 -13.52 1.96 3.24
N TYR A 38 -14.43 2.31 4.15
CA TYR A 38 -15.77 1.72 4.16
C TYR A 38 -16.55 2.04 2.90
N GLU A 39 -16.40 3.24 2.34
CA GLU A 39 -17.07 3.60 1.10
C GLU A 39 -16.51 2.83 -0.10
N ILE A 40 -15.18 2.65 -0.17
CA ILE A 40 -14.53 1.79 -1.17
C ILE A 40 -15.10 0.37 -1.12
N LEU A 41 -15.25 -0.19 0.08
CA LEU A 41 -15.85 -1.52 0.29
C LEU A 41 -17.32 -1.57 -0.14
N ARG A 42 -18.13 -0.55 0.19
CA ARG A 42 -19.53 -0.47 -0.22
C ARG A 42 -19.70 -0.45 -1.74
N GLN A 43 -18.82 0.22 -2.43
CA GLN A 43 -18.82 0.29 -3.90
C GLN A 43 -18.23 -0.97 -4.56
N GLY A 44 -17.75 -1.93 -3.77
CA GLY A 44 -17.26 -3.22 -4.26
C GLY A 44 -15.94 -3.14 -5.02
N LYS A 45 -15.23 -2.03 -4.96
CA LYS A 45 -13.98 -1.81 -5.67
C LYS A 45 -12.87 -2.73 -5.18
N THR A 46 -11.93 -3.13 -6.07
CA THR A 46 -10.97 -4.21 -5.80
C THR A 46 -9.64 -4.04 -6.56
N GLY A 47 -8.70 -4.95 -6.31
CA GLY A 47 -7.43 -5.05 -7.03
C GLY A 47 -6.37 -4.05 -6.57
N PHE A 48 -6.55 -3.42 -5.42
CA PHE A 48 -5.67 -2.35 -4.96
C PHE A 48 -4.28 -2.81 -4.53
N VAL A 49 -3.37 -1.86 -4.50
CA VAL A 49 -2.17 -1.89 -3.67
C VAL A 49 -2.43 -0.98 -2.47
N GLY A 50 -2.47 -1.52 -1.23
CA GLY A 50 -2.86 -0.68 -0.09
C GLY A 50 -3.09 -1.41 1.25
N TRP A 51 -4.10 -1.21 2.00
CA TRP A 51 -4.25 -1.18 3.46
C TRP A 51 -4.87 -2.44 4.12
N ASP A 52 -4.57 -2.69 5.44
CA ASP A 52 -4.93 -3.90 6.20
C ASP A 52 -6.43 -4.28 6.19
N MET A 53 -7.34 -3.31 6.28
CA MET A 53 -8.77 -3.62 6.19
C MET A 53 -9.18 -4.16 4.82
N LEU A 54 -8.60 -3.59 3.76
CA LEU A 54 -8.84 -4.05 2.39
C LEU A 54 -8.22 -5.44 2.15
N ILE A 55 -7.11 -5.76 2.84
CA ILE A 55 -6.52 -7.11 2.84
C ILE A 55 -7.54 -8.12 3.37
N GLY A 56 -8.15 -7.83 4.52
CA GLY A 56 -9.10 -8.74 5.17
C GLY A 56 -10.36 -9.03 4.34
N GLU A 57 -10.70 -8.14 3.43
CA GLU A 57 -11.85 -8.26 2.52
C GLU A 57 -11.45 -8.78 1.12
N GLY A 58 -10.19 -9.22 0.95
CA GLY A 58 -9.70 -9.74 -0.32
C GLY A 58 -9.68 -8.72 -1.46
N ARG A 59 -9.55 -7.42 -1.13
CA ARG A 59 -9.59 -6.33 -2.11
C ARG A 59 -8.22 -5.87 -2.59
N ILE A 60 -7.15 -6.49 -2.07
CA ILE A 60 -5.77 -6.11 -2.34
C ILE A 60 -5.06 -7.20 -3.13
N ARG A 61 -4.40 -6.83 -4.21
CA ARG A 61 -3.51 -7.70 -4.98
C ARG A 61 -2.06 -7.68 -4.49
N ALA A 62 -1.62 -6.54 -3.98
CA ALA A 62 -0.27 -6.37 -3.47
C ALA A 62 -0.23 -5.32 -2.35
N TYR A 63 0.76 -5.42 -1.49
CA TYR A 63 0.96 -4.52 -0.36
C TYR A 63 2.41 -4.07 -0.27
N ILE A 64 2.64 -2.78 -0.44
CA ILE A 64 3.96 -2.16 -0.31
C ILE A 64 3.97 -1.39 0.99
N ASN A 65 4.92 -1.69 1.85
CA ASN A 65 4.90 -1.13 3.18
C ASN A 65 6.28 -1.05 3.84
N CYS A 66 6.33 -0.39 4.99
CA CYS A 66 7.47 -0.37 5.90
C CYS A 66 7.07 -0.69 7.34
N TYR A 67 5.77 -0.75 7.62
CA TYR A 67 5.26 -0.99 8.97
C TYR A 67 3.79 -1.41 8.93
N THR A 68 3.50 -2.60 9.44
CA THR A 68 2.14 -3.14 9.46
C THR A 68 1.80 -3.69 10.84
N ALA A 69 1.52 -2.78 11.77
CA ALA A 69 1.11 -3.11 13.12
C ALA A 69 0.08 -2.13 13.67
N ASN A 70 -0.57 -2.53 14.76
CA ASN A 70 -1.49 -1.70 15.53
C ASN A 70 -0.93 -1.57 16.95
N SER A 71 -0.03 -0.61 17.16
CA SER A 71 0.60 -0.37 18.45
C SER A 71 -0.44 -0.26 19.57
N GLY A 72 -0.21 -0.92 20.67
CA GLY A 72 -1.11 -0.98 21.82
C GLY A 72 -2.22 -2.04 21.72
N TYR A 73 -2.43 -2.66 20.55
CA TYR A 73 -3.46 -3.69 20.34
C TYR A 73 -2.87 -5.00 19.85
N THR A 74 -2.05 -4.97 18.82
CA THR A 74 -1.39 -6.16 18.26
C THR A 74 0.02 -5.80 17.78
N ASN A 75 0.95 -6.75 17.89
CA ASN A 75 2.30 -6.54 17.38
C ASN A 75 2.34 -6.46 15.85
N VAL A 76 1.50 -7.26 15.18
CA VAL A 76 1.33 -7.25 13.73
C VAL A 76 -0.17 -7.18 13.41
N ALA A 77 -0.55 -6.49 12.36
CA ALA A 77 -1.92 -6.45 11.88
C ALA A 77 -2.39 -7.87 11.53
N ARG A 78 -3.49 -8.32 12.14
CA ARG A 78 -3.91 -9.74 12.11
C ARG A 78 -4.27 -10.22 10.71
N ARG A 79 -4.95 -9.39 9.93
CA ARG A 79 -5.38 -9.74 8.57
C ARG A 79 -4.20 -9.83 7.63
N PHE A 80 -3.27 -8.88 7.71
CA PHE A 80 -2.01 -8.90 6.99
C PHE A 80 -1.22 -10.19 7.31
N ARG A 81 -1.03 -10.48 8.58
CA ARG A 81 -0.32 -11.69 9.02
C ARG A 81 -0.96 -12.96 8.46
N ALA A 82 -2.28 -13.10 8.59
CA ALA A 82 -2.99 -14.27 8.09
C ALA A 82 -2.85 -14.44 6.56
N ALA A 83 -2.93 -13.35 5.80
CA ALA A 83 -2.78 -13.37 4.35
C ALA A 83 -1.36 -13.78 3.91
N ILE A 84 -0.33 -13.29 4.63
CA ILE A 84 1.07 -13.68 4.36
C ILE A 84 1.32 -15.16 4.69
N GLU A 85 0.88 -15.62 5.86
CA GLU A 85 1.06 -17.02 6.28
C GLU A 85 0.36 -18.01 5.34
N LYS A 86 -0.71 -17.60 4.68
CA LYS A 86 -1.42 -18.41 3.68
C LYS A 86 -0.89 -18.25 2.25
N GLY A 87 0.00 -17.31 2.00
CA GLY A 87 0.48 -16.99 0.66
C GLY A 87 -0.57 -16.31 -0.24
N GLU A 88 -1.59 -15.68 0.35
CA GLU A 88 -2.68 -15.00 -0.36
C GLU A 88 -2.35 -13.56 -0.74
N LEU A 89 -1.25 -13.01 -0.22
CA LEU A 89 -0.86 -11.61 -0.41
C LEU A 89 0.56 -11.49 -0.91
N THR A 90 0.75 -10.85 -2.04
CA THR A 90 2.06 -10.39 -2.48
C THR A 90 2.42 -9.09 -1.74
N TYR A 91 3.63 -9.01 -1.16
CA TYR A 91 4.05 -7.81 -0.47
C TYR A 91 5.51 -7.44 -0.70
N GLU A 92 5.80 -6.16 -0.59
CA GLU A 92 7.16 -5.62 -0.57
C GLU A 92 7.41 -4.91 0.76
N ASP A 93 8.59 -5.15 1.34
CA ASP A 93 8.99 -4.58 2.62
C ASP A 93 10.20 -3.66 2.45
N TYR A 94 10.05 -2.42 2.87
CA TYR A 94 11.05 -1.38 2.76
C TYR A 94 11.30 -0.72 4.12
N SER A 95 12.42 0.00 4.25
CA SER A 95 12.53 0.95 5.37
C SER A 95 11.58 2.12 5.17
N GLN A 96 11.17 2.76 6.26
CA GLN A 96 10.27 3.92 6.20
C GLN A 96 10.84 5.04 5.33
N ASP A 97 12.13 5.30 5.44
CA ASP A 97 12.81 6.34 4.65
C ASP A 97 12.74 6.06 3.16
N VAL A 98 12.99 4.80 2.76
CA VAL A 98 12.92 4.39 1.35
C VAL A 98 11.50 4.51 0.83
N LEU A 99 10.49 4.09 1.60
CA LEU A 99 9.08 4.25 1.19
C LEU A 99 8.70 5.72 0.99
N MET A 100 9.16 6.62 1.86
CA MET A 100 8.93 8.06 1.69
C MET A 100 9.61 8.62 0.45
N LEU A 101 10.82 8.15 0.14
CA LEU A 101 11.52 8.55 -1.09
C LEU A 101 10.86 8.01 -2.36
N GLN A 102 10.27 6.81 -2.31
CA GLN A 102 9.46 6.29 -3.42
C GLN A 102 8.25 7.18 -3.70
N LEU A 103 7.50 7.57 -2.66
CA LEU A 103 6.38 8.49 -2.80
C LEU A 103 6.82 9.86 -3.32
N HIS A 104 7.99 10.35 -2.88
CA HIS A 104 8.55 11.59 -3.38
C HIS A 104 8.93 11.49 -4.86
N ALA A 105 9.63 10.43 -5.26
CA ALA A 105 9.97 10.18 -6.66
C ALA A 105 8.71 10.12 -7.54
N ALA A 106 7.68 9.41 -7.09
CA ALA A 106 6.40 9.34 -7.78
C ALA A 106 5.75 10.72 -7.94
N SER A 107 5.81 11.57 -6.91
CA SER A 107 5.26 12.94 -6.97
C SER A 107 5.98 13.84 -7.98
N LEU A 108 7.25 13.55 -8.28
CA LEU A 108 8.07 14.25 -9.28
C LEU A 108 7.99 13.60 -10.67
N GLY A 109 7.26 12.50 -10.83
CA GLY A 109 7.21 11.75 -12.08
C GLY A 109 8.51 11.01 -12.40
N LEU A 110 9.37 10.76 -11.41
CA LEU A 110 10.63 10.04 -11.60
C LEU A 110 10.36 8.53 -11.61
N PRO A 111 10.90 7.79 -12.58
CA PRO A 111 10.72 6.33 -12.65
C PRO A 111 11.50 5.57 -11.58
N TYR A 112 12.56 6.15 -11.03
CA TYR A 112 13.38 5.59 -9.95
C TYR A 112 14.13 6.69 -9.21
N LEU A 113 14.57 6.38 -7.98
CA LEU A 113 15.44 7.24 -7.18
C LEU A 113 16.54 6.37 -6.56
N PRO A 114 17.83 6.55 -6.92
CA PRO A 114 18.94 5.82 -6.32
C PRO A 114 19.07 6.20 -4.84
N VAL A 115 19.15 5.20 -3.97
CA VAL A 115 19.30 5.40 -2.52
C VAL A 115 20.36 4.45 -1.97
N ARG A 116 21.04 4.87 -0.87
CA ARG A 116 21.98 4.03 -0.14
C ARG A 116 21.38 3.39 1.12
N MET A 117 20.15 3.80 1.47
CA MET A 117 19.42 3.22 2.59
C MET A 117 19.16 1.74 2.32
N MET A 118 19.03 0.98 3.39
CA MET A 118 18.86 -0.47 3.38
C MET A 118 20.09 -1.28 2.94
N GLN A 119 21.15 -0.67 2.41
CA GLN A 119 22.38 -1.40 2.05
C GLN A 119 22.95 -2.12 3.27
N GLY A 120 23.33 -3.40 3.09
CA GLY A 120 23.83 -4.25 4.17
C GLY A 120 22.74 -4.83 5.08
N SER A 121 21.48 -4.47 4.88
CA SER A 121 20.35 -5.07 5.59
C SER A 121 19.81 -6.31 4.85
N GLY A 122 19.12 -7.19 5.58
CA GLY A 122 18.39 -8.32 4.99
C GLY A 122 17.24 -7.88 4.09
N LEU A 123 16.72 -6.66 4.25
CA LEU A 123 15.63 -6.14 3.44
C LEU A 123 15.96 -6.09 1.95
N VAL A 124 17.20 -5.74 1.58
CA VAL A 124 17.63 -5.72 0.18
C VAL A 124 17.62 -7.13 -0.44
N LYS A 125 17.92 -8.14 0.35
CA LYS A 125 17.99 -9.53 -0.10
C LYS A 125 16.62 -10.21 -0.11
N TYR A 126 15.78 -9.91 0.87
CA TYR A 126 14.55 -10.66 1.17
C TYR A 126 13.27 -9.83 1.00
N TRP A 127 13.21 -8.86 0.21
CA TRP A 127 12.13 -7.87 -0.02
C TRP A 127 10.67 -8.35 0.18
N GLY A 128 10.45 -9.50 0.76
CA GLY A 128 9.13 -10.06 1.00
C GLY A 128 8.49 -10.77 -0.19
N ILE A 129 8.94 -10.51 -1.40
CA ILE A 129 8.46 -11.20 -2.61
C ILE A 129 9.61 -11.74 -3.46
N SER A 130 9.38 -12.90 -4.10
CA SER A 130 10.32 -13.47 -5.06
C SER A 130 10.39 -12.65 -6.35
N GLU A 131 11.48 -12.78 -7.10
CA GLU A 131 11.59 -12.16 -8.43
C GLU A 131 10.47 -12.60 -9.38
N GLU A 132 10.00 -13.85 -9.26
CA GLU A 132 8.91 -14.37 -10.06
C GLU A 132 7.59 -13.68 -9.74
N GLN A 133 7.30 -13.48 -8.46
CA GLN A 133 6.12 -12.72 -8.03
C GLN A 133 6.17 -11.27 -8.51
N ARG A 134 7.35 -10.65 -8.52
CA ARG A 134 7.53 -9.29 -9.06
C ARG A 134 7.17 -9.18 -10.52
N LYS A 135 7.57 -10.15 -11.33
CA LYS A 135 7.27 -10.16 -12.77
C LYS A 135 5.78 -10.20 -13.05
N THR A 136 4.98 -10.71 -12.12
CA THR A 136 3.51 -10.76 -12.24
C THR A 136 2.80 -9.51 -11.72
N MET A 137 3.52 -8.58 -11.08
CA MET A 137 2.97 -7.34 -10.54
C MET A 137 3.01 -6.23 -11.58
N GLU A 138 2.10 -6.24 -12.54
CA GLU A 138 1.92 -5.14 -13.47
C GLU A 138 1.61 -3.84 -12.73
N GLY A 139 2.32 -2.76 -13.09
CA GLY A 139 2.09 -1.41 -12.55
C GLY A 139 2.76 -1.08 -11.21
N VAL A 140 3.51 -2.00 -10.61
CA VAL A 140 4.31 -1.72 -9.39
C VAL A 140 5.77 -1.40 -9.74
N ASP A 141 6.16 -1.55 -10.99
CA ASP A 141 7.53 -1.30 -11.48
C ASP A 141 8.04 0.12 -11.23
N ASN A 142 7.15 1.08 -11.07
CA ASN A 142 7.50 2.49 -10.85
C ASN A 142 8.01 2.80 -9.43
N LEU A 143 7.97 1.83 -8.53
CA LEU A 143 8.40 1.99 -7.14
C LEU A 143 9.71 1.25 -6.81
N LYS A 144 10.46 0.82 -7.82
CA LYS A 144 11.74 0.13 -7.61
C LYS A 144 12.80 1.07 -7.06
N CYS A 145 13.39 0.69 -5.91
CA CYS A 145 14.70 1.19 -5.50
C CYS A 145 15.78 0.37 -6.18
N VAL A 146 16.72 1.02 -6.82
CA VAL A 146 17.96 0.42 -7.36
C VAL A 146 19.12 0.89 -6.51
#